data_2d8bebee6f56a4b943d0f0ace4cb5ed3
#
_entry.id   2d8bebee6f56a4b943d0f0ace4cb5ed3
#
_cell.length_a   1.000
_cell.length_b   1.000
_cell.length_c   1.000
_cell.angle_alpha   90.00
_cell.angle_beta   90.00
_cell.angle_gamma   90.00
#
_symmetry.space_group_name_H-M   'P 1'
#
loop_
_entity.id
_entity.type
_entity.pdbx_description
1 polymer ?
#
loop_
_entity_poly.entity_id
_entity_poly.type
_entity_poly.pdbx_seq_one_letter_code
_entity_poly.pdbx_strand_id
1 'polypeptide(L)'
;MIKEATMYSFEPSDEQKMLIDTIQRYSVNDLRPASHQADEAGQLPERLVERGWELGILQASIPEAYGGYGEHSAVTGVLAAEELAWGDLAGAMAVLAPGLFALPILLAGSQPQKEHYLPSVIEAEWKPYTAAMIEPRFDFDPKDLATEARDKGGSYELSGEKVYVPFADRAEA
;
A
#
# COMPACT_ATOMS: atom_id res chain seq x y z
N MET A 1 11.89 37.23 23.94
CA MET A 1 10.87 36.19 23.63
C MET A 1 11.63 34.98 23.15
N ILE A 2 11.85 34.01 24.04
CA ILE A 2 12.56 32.77 23.73
C ILE A 2 11.59 31.94 22.90
N LYS A 3 11.93 31.61 21.64
CA LYS A 3 11.20 30.61 20.87
C LYS A 3 11.27 29.31 21.68
N GLU A 4 10.13 28.82 22.13
CA GLU A 4 10.06 27.45 22.65
C GLU A 4 10.67 26.54 21.62
N ALA A 5 11.73 25.86 22.01
CA ALA A 5 12.32 24.80 21.19
C ALA A 5 11.24 23.72 21.09
N THR A 6 10.74 23.49 19.86
CA THR A 6 9.81 22.41 19.60
C THR A 6 10.54 21.11 19.92
N MET A 7 10.23 20.52 21.06
CA MET A 7 10.81 19.25 21.47
C MET A 7 10.20 18.17 20.56
N TYR A 8 11.02 17.47 19.79
CA TYR A 8 10.53 16.35 18.97
C TYR A 8 9.97 15.26 19.89
N SER A 9 8.74 14.86 19.66
CA SER A 9 8.13 13.69 20.30
C SER A 9 8.32 12.46 19.40
N PHE A 10 8.72 11.35 19.99
CA PHE A 10 8.75 10.03 19.35
C PHE A 10 7.48 9.23 19.62
N GLU A 11 6.55 9.78 20.39
CA GLU A 11 5.25 9.15 20.61
C GLU A 11 4.31 9.38 19.42
N PRO A 12 3.50 8.38 19.06
CA PRO A 12 2.44 8.56 18.08
C PRO A 12 1.49 9.70 18.48
N SER A 13 1.00 10.46 17.49
CA SER A 13 -0.06 11.45 17.70
C SER A 13 -1.35 10.78 18.15
N ASP A 14 -2.31 11.55 18.65
CA ASP A 14 -3.60 11.00 19.08
C ASP A 14 -4.36 10.37 17.89
N GLU A 15 -4.26 10.95 16.69
CA GLU A 15 -4.81 10.39 15.46
C GLU A 15 -4.14 9.07 15.09
N GLN A 16 -2.81 8.99 15.20
CA GLN A 16 -2.06 7.76 14.97
C GLN A 16 -2.42 6.68 15.98
N LYS A 17 -2.59 7.01 17.27
CA LYS A 17 -3.05 6.07 18.30
C LYS A 17 -4.45 5.53 17.99
N MET A 18 -5.38 6.38 17.56
CA MET A 18 -6.73 5.94 17.15
C MET A 18 -6.68 5.00 15.95
N LEU A 19 -5.84 5.28 14.96
CA LEU A 19 -5.64 4.40 13.81
C LEU A 19 -5.05 3.05 14.25
N ILE A 20 -3.98 3.05 15.04
CA ILE A 20 -3.35 1.85 15.61
C ILE A 20 -4.38 1.00 16.35
N ASP A 21 -5.15 1.59 17.26
CA ASP A 21 -6.19 0.88 18.03
C ASP A 21 -7.26 0.24 17.13
N THR A 22 -7.60 0.90 16.03
CA THR A 22 -8.58 0.40 15.07
C THR A 22 -8.02 -0.78 14.27
N ILE A 23 -6.80 -0.65 13.77
CA ILE A 23 -6.11 -1.71 13.04
C ILE A 23 -5.85 -2.91 13.96
N GLN A 24 -5.42 -2.68 15.20
CA GLN A 24 -5.17 -3.72 16.17
C GLN A 24 -6.42 -4.56 16.45
N ARG A 25 -7.59 -3.92 16.60
CA ARG A 25 -8.86 -4.65 16.75
C ARG A 25 -9.16 -5.55 15.56
N TYR A 26 -8.97 -5.07 14.34
CA TYR A 26 -9.11 -5.88 13.14
C TYR A 26 -8.09 -7.02 13.09
N SER A 27 -6.84 -6.75 13.40
CA SER A 27 -5.75 -7.74 13.42
C SER A 27 -6.00 -8.86 14.42
N VAL A 28 -6.44 -8.51 15.65
CA VAL A 28 -6.74 -9.48 16.71
C VAL A 28 -7.98 -10.31 16.45
N ASN A 29 -9.04 -9.67 15.94
CA ASN A 29 -10.36 -10.30 15.86
C ASN A 29 -10.65 -10.98 14.52
N ASP A 30 -9.97 -10.53 13.45
CA ASP A 30 -10.25 -10.99 12.08
C ASP A 30 -9.04 -11.68 11.44
N LEU A 31 -7.88 -11.00 11.33
CA LEU A 31 -6.72 -11.54 10.60
C LEU A 31 -6.10 -12.74 11.33
N ARG A 32 -5.70 -12.52 12.60
CA ARG A 32 -4.94 -13.53 13.33
C ARG A 32 -5.70 -14.85 13.54
N PRO A 33 -7.00 -14.87 13.84
CA PRO A 33 -7.76 -16.12 13.93
C PRO A 33 -7.87 -16.87 12.61
N ALA A 34 -7.83 -16.17 11.48
CA ALA A 34 -7.95 -16.77 10.15
C ALA A 34 -6.61 -17.21 9.54
N SER A 35 -5.48 -16.71 10.05
CA SER A 35 -4.15 -16.86 9.43
C SER A 35 -3.76 -18.31 9.18
N HIS A 36 -3.90 -19.19 10.17
CA HIS A 36 -3.53 -20.61 10.03
C HIS A 36 -4.36 -21.32 8.96
N GLN A 37 -5.68 -21.11 8.95
CA GLN A 37 -6.54 -21.73 7.94
C GLN A 37 -6.27 -21.17 6.53
N ALA A 38 -5.98 -19.88 6.42
CA ALA A 38 -5.62 -19.24 5.16
C ALA A 38 -4.30 -19.77 4.61
N ASP A 39 -3.31 -20.01 5.48
CA ASP A 39 -2.01 -20.58 5.11
C ASP A 39 -2.16 -22.03 4.61
N GLU A 40 -2.90 -22.88 5.33
CA GLU A 40 -3.19 -24.25 4.90
C GLU A 40 -3.97 -24.32 3.57
N ALA A 41 -4.89 -23.39 3.36
CA ALA A 41 -5.68 -23.32 2.13
C ALA A 41 -4.90 -22.68 0.96
N GLY A 42 -3.78 -22.00 1.23
CA GLY A 42 -3.07 -21.18 0.24
C GLY A 42 -3.89 -20.00 -0.29
N GLN A 43 -4.91 -19.59 0.44
CA GLN A 43 -5.85 -18.55 0.01
C GLN A 43 -6.37 -17.74 1.19
N LEU A 44 -6.23 -16.43 1.10
CA LEU A 44 -6.84 -15.48 2.04
C LEU A 44 -8.32 -15.26 1.67
N PRO A 45 -9.27 -15.38 2.62
CA PRO A 45 -10.67 -15.05 2.36
C PRO A 45 -10.87 -13.58 1.94
N GLU A 46 -11.52 -13.34 0.82
CA GLU A 46 -11.73 -11.98 0.25
C GLU A 46 -12.36 -11.02 1.25
N ARG A 47 -13.35 -11.48 2.01
CA ARG A 47 -14.00 -10.67 3.05
C ARG A 47 -13.03 -10.07 4.08
N LEU A 48 -11.88 -10.71 4.33
CA LEU A 48 -10.88 -10.16 5.24
C LEU A 48 -10.16 -8.98 4.59
N VAL A 49 -9.84 -9.10 3.31
CA VAL A 49 -9.21 -8.00 2.56
C VAL A 49 -10.17 -6.80 2.47
N GLU A 50 -11.43 -7.05 2.15
CA GLU A 50 -12.48 -6.02 2.08
C GLU A 50 -12.63 -5.28 3.42
N ARG A 51 -12.72 -6.01 4.54
CA ARG A 51 -12.77 -5.39 5.87
C ARG A 51 -11.52 -4.61 6.24
N GLY A 52 -10.34 -5.09 5.83
CA GLY A 52 -9.10 -4.34 5.99
C GLY A 52 -9.08 -3.06 5.15
N TRP A 53 -9.66 -3.11 3.96
CA TRP A 53 -9.83 -1.95 3.07
C TRP A 53 -10.77 -0.89 3.65
N GLU A 54 -11.86 -1.31 4.28
CA GLU A 54 -12.82 -0.45 4.97
C GLU A 54 -12.18 0.38 6.11
N LEU A 55 -11.00 0.00 6.62
CA LEU A 55 -10.26 0.81 7.59
C LEU A 55 -9.76 2.14 6.99
N GLY A 56 -9.74 2.28 5.66
CA GLY A 56 -9.41 3.51 4.98
C GLY A 56 -7.95 3.94 5.07
N ILE A 57 -7.03 3.01 5.28
CA ILE A 57 -5.60 3.29 5.48
C ILE A 57 -4.98 4.00 4.27
N LEU A 58 -5.27 3.51 3.05
CA LEU A 58 -4.78 4.14 1.83
C LEU A 58 -5.51 5.45 1.57
N GLN A 59 -6.82 5.47 1.72
CA GLN A 59 -7.66 6.65 1.52
C GLN A 59 -7.22 7.82 2.44
N ALA A 60 -6.82 7.52 3.68
CA ALA A 60 -6.26 8.50 4.61
C ALA A 60 -4.88 9.04 4.18
N SER A 61 -4.20 8.36 3.28
CA SER A 61 -2.90 8.78 2.73
C SER A 61 -3.00 9.56 1.42
N ILE A 62 -4.20 9.66 0.85
CA ILE A 62 -4.45 10.36 -0.42
C ILE A 62 -5.13 11.71 -0.13
N PRO A 63 -4.67 12.83 -0.73
CA PRO A 63 -5.28 14.14 -0.57
C PRO A 63 -6.74 14.20 -1.06
N GLU A 64 -7.53 15.09 -0.45
CA GLU A 64 -8.93 15.37 -0.84
C GLU A 64 -9.07 15.75 -2.32
N ALA A 65 -8.07 16.43 -2.88
CA ALA A 65 -8.04 16.81 -4.30
C ALA A 65 -8.15 15.60 -5.25
N TYR A 66 -7.83 14.40 -4.77
CA TYR A 66 -7.91 13.15 -5.54
C TYR A 66 -8.94 12.17 -4.96
N GLY A 67 -9.82 12.65 -4.07
CA GLY A 67 -10.91 11.86 -3.50
C GLY A 67 -10.57 11.14 -2.19
N GLY A 68 -9.35 11.25 -1.67
CA GLY A 68 -8.98 10.78 -0.33
C GLY A 68 -9.46 11.74 0.76
N TYR A 69 -8.97 11.55 1.99
CA TYR A 69 -9.37 12.41 3.11
C TYR A 69 -8.21 12.73 4.08
N GLY A 70 -6.97 12.61 3.61
CA GLY A 70 -5.81 12.88 4.44
C GLY A 70 -4.59 13.34 3.67
N GLU A 71 -3.43 13.20 4.30
CA GLU A 71 -2.13 13.48 3.74
C GLU A 71 -1.19 12.29 3.93
N HIS A 72 -0.33 12.05 2.95
CA HIS A 72 0.64 10.96 3.03
C HIS A 72 1.62 11.17 4.20
N SER A 73 1.69 10.17 5.08
CA SER A 73 2.67 10.08 6.14
C SER A 73 3.33 8.70 6.13
N ALA A 74 4.62 8.66 5.83
CA ALA A 74 5.39 7.41 5.85
C ALA A 74 5.39 6.77 7.25
N VAL A 75 5.45 7.56 8.31
CA VAL A 75 5.42 7.07 9.70
C VAL A 75 4.08 6.40 10.00
N THR A 76 2.96 7.05 9.65
CA THR A 76 1.63 6.48 9.83
C THR A 76 1.45 5.19 9.02
N GLY A 77 1.99 5.16 7.80
CA GLY A 77 1.99 3.95 6.97
C GLY A 77 2.76 2.79 7.59
N VAL A 78 3.92 3.05 8.21
CA VAL A 78 4.71 2.02 8.91
C VAL A 78 3.96 1.50 10.14
N LEU A 79 3.39 2.39 10.96
CA LEU A 79 2.60 1.99 12.13
C LEU A 79 1.40 1.11 11.74
N ALA A 80 0.69 1.48 10.66
CA ALA A 80 -0.41 0.68 10.13
C ALA A 80 0.07 -0.70 9.63
N ALA A 81 1.18 -0.75 8.89
CA ALA A 81 1.74 -1.98 8.37
C ALA A 81 2.22 -2.93 9.48
N GLU A 82 2.83 -2.39 10.55
CA GLU A 82 3.27 -3.16 11.71
C GLU A 82 2.09 -3.87 12.39
N GLU A 83 1.01 -3.14 12.68
CA GLU A 83 -0.17 -3.70 13.34
C GLU A 83 -0.91 -4.72 12.46
N LEU A 84 -1.02 -4.47 11.15
CA LEU A 84 -1.60 -5.45 10.22
C LEU A 84 -0.76 -6.72 10.15
N ALA A 85 0.57 -6.59 10.00
CA ALA A 85 1.49 -7.71 9.87
C ALA A 85 1.60 -8.54 11.16
N TRP A 86 1.38 -7.93 12.32
CA TRP A 86 1.24 -8.64 13.58
C TRP A 86 0.02 -9.59 13.56
N GLY A 87 -1.05 -9.19 12.91
CA GLY A 87 -2.23 -10.03 12.68
C GLY A 87 -1.94 -11.19 11.74
N ASP A 88 -1.55 -10.87 10.53
CA ASP A 88 -1.13 -11.78 9.47
C ASP A 88 -0.36 -11.04 8.36
N LEU A 89 0.83 -11.51 8.02
CA LEU A 89 1.66 -10.85 7.00
C LEU A 89 1.02 -10.91 5.60
N ALA A 90 0.44 -12.04 5.20
CA ALA A 90 -0.21 -12.17 3.91
C ALA A 90 -1.45 -11.27 3.81
N GLY A 91 -2.24 -11.20 4.88
CA GLY A 91 -3.36 -10.26 5.00
C GLY A 91 -2.94 -8.80 4.94
N ALA A 92 -1.85 -8.44 5.63
CA ALA A 92 -1.29 -7.09 5.56
C ALA A 92 -0.86 -6.73 4.15
N MET A 93 -0.13 -7.61 3.47
CA MET A 93 0.28 -7.42 2.07
C MET A 93 -0.92 -7.26 1.14
N ALA A 94 -1.98 -8.04 1.34
CA ALA A 94 -3.18 -7.95 0.52
C ALA A 94 -3.91 -6.61 0.69
N VAL A 95 -4.13 -6.19 1.93
CA VAL A 95 -4.81 -4.91 2.23
C VAL A 95 -4.01 -3.72 1.72
N LEU A 96 -2.68 -3.76 1.83
CA LEU A 96 -1.80 -2.66 1.46
C LEU A 96 -1.35 -2.68 -0.01
N ALA A 97 -1.64 -3.75 -0.77
CA ALA A 97 -1.21 -3.89 -2.16
C ALA A 97 -1.58 -2.69 -3.06
N PRO A 98 -2.80 -2.11 -3.00
CA PRO A 98 -3.13 -0.93 -3.79
C PRO A 98 -2.23 0.28 -3.54
N GLY A 99 -1.63 0.38 -2.35
CA GLY A 99 -0.63 1.39 -2.03
C GLY A 99 0.65 1.29 -2.87
N LEU A 100 1.01 0.08 -3.33
CA LEU A 100 2.17 -0.12 -4.21
C LEU A 100 2.01 0.59 -5.56
N PHE A 101 0.79 0.72 -6.04
CA PHE A 101 0.46 1.47 -7.25
C PHE A 101 0.21 2.96 -6.96
N ALA A 102 -0.61 3.27 -5.96
CA ALA A 102 -1.05 4.63 -5.68
C ALA A 102 0.07 5.55 -5.17
N LEU A 103 0.90 5.09 -4.22
CA LEU A 103 1.90 5.94 -3.58
C LEU A 103 3.00 6.43 -4.52
N PRO A 104 3.57 5.62 -5.43
CA PRO A 104 4.52 6.13 -6.41
C PRO A 104 3.91 7.20 -7.33
N ILE A 105 2.65 7.06 -7.73
CA ILE A 105 1.93 8.06 -8.52
C ILE A 105 1.71 9.32 -7.71
N LEU A 106 1.27 9.20 -6.46
CA LEU A 106 1.09 10.34 -5.57
C LEU A 106 2.40 11.12 -5.36
N LEU A 107 3.51 10.43 -5.13
CA LEU A 107 4.79 11.06 -4.78
C LEU A 107 5.56 11.59 -5.99
N ALA A 108 5.51 10.89 -7.12
CA ALA A 108 6.35 11.17 -8.28
C ALA A 108 5.60 11.32 -9.61
N GLY A 109 4.32 11.01 -9.66
CA GLY A 109 3.50 11.14 -10.87
C GLY A 109 3.29 12.61 -11.29
N SER A 110 3.09 12.85 -12.58
CA SER A 110 2.65 14.13 -13.10
C SER A 110 1.22 14.45 -12.66
N GLN A 111 0.82 15.73 -12.70
CA GLN A 111 -0.53 16.14 -12.33
C GLN A 111 -1.61 15.38 -13.10
N PRO A 112 -1.54 15.23 -14.43
CA PRO A 112 -2.51 14.42 -15.17
C PRO A 112 -2.57 12.95 -14.75
N GLN A 113 -1.43 12.35 -14.37
CA GLN A 113 -1.40 10.96 -13.86
C GLN A 113 -2.10 10.86 -12.50
N LYS A 114 -1.87 11.80 -11.60
CA LYS A 114 -2.52 11.82 -10.28
C LYS A 114 -4.03 11.95 -10.42
N GLU A 115 -4.49 12.88 -11.24
CA GLU A 115 -5.93 13.12 -11.51
C GLU A 115 -6.61 11.94 -12.19
N HIS A 116 -5.88 11.19 -13.02
CA HIS A 116 -6.42 10.06 -13.76
C HIS A 116 -6.49 8.78 -12.92
N TYR A 117 -5.41 8.46 -12.19
CA TYR A 117 -5.29 7.15 -11.54
C TYR A 117 -5.71 7.12 -10.08
N LEU A 118 -5.42 8.18 -9.29
CA LEU A 118 -5.65 8.11 -7.84
C LEU A 118 -7.13 7.93 -7.48
N PRO A 119 -8.10 8.59 -8.13
CA PRO A 119 -9.51 8.42 -7.79
C PRO A 119 -9.99 6.96 -7.94
N SER A 120 -9.53 6.25 -8.98
CA SER A 120 -9.97 4.87 -9.23
C SER A 120 -9.41 3.85 -8.24
N VAL A 121 -8.24 4.14 -7.64
CA VAL A 121 -7.60 3.22 -6.66
C VAL A 121 -8.27 3.28 -5.30
N ILE A 122 -8.90 4.40 -4.95
CA ILE A 122 -9.47 4.62 -3.60
C ILE A 122 -11.00 4.51 -3.56
N GLU A 123 -11.59 3.84 -4.54
CA GLU A 123 -13.01 3.51 -4.55
C GLU A 123 -13.43 2.69 -3.32
N ALA A 124 -14.72 2.61 -3.07
CA ALA A 124 -15.26 1.93 -1.90
C ALA A 124 -14.95 0.42 -1.89
N GLU A 125 -14.89 -0.20 -3.07
CA GLU A 125 -14.56 -1.61 -3.25
C GLU A 125 -13.04 -1.79 -3.40
N TRP A 126 -12.50 -2.77 -2.69
CA TRP A 126 -11.09 -3.16 -2.87
C TRP A 126 -10.86 -3.77 -4.25
N LYS A 127 -9.80 -3.31 -4.92
CA LYS A 127 -9.34 -3.87 -6.20
C LYS A 127 -7.86 -4.23 -6.11
N PRO A 128 -7.41 -5.28 -6.82
CA PRO A 128 -6.03 -5.75 -6.77
C PRO A 128 -5.09 -4.88 -7.60
N TYR A 129 -4.97 -3.60 -7.25
CA TYR A 129 -3.89 -2.76 -7.78
C TYR A 129 -2.56 -3.17 -7.17
N THR A 130 -1.49 -3.14 -7.93
CA THR A 130 -0.17 -3.57 -7.50
C THR A 130 0.95 -2.87 -8.25
N ALA A 131 2.20 -3.20 -7.94
CA ALA A 131 3.37 -2.80 -8.72
C ALA A 131 4.37 -3.94 -8.86
N ALA A 132 4.92 -4.09 -10.05
CA ALA A 132 5.96 -5.04 -10.38
C ALA A 132 7.33 -4.37 -10.25
N MET A 133 8.01 -4.55 -9.12
CA MET A 133 9.27 -3.88 -8.82
C MET A 133 10.47 -4.84 -8.84
N ILE A 134 10.40 -5.95 -8.08
CA ILE A 134 11.52 -6.84 -7.82
C ILE A 134 11.89 -7.64 -9.06
N GLU A 135 13.19 -7.75 -9.36
CA GLU A 135 13.73 -8.57 -10.45
C GLU A 135 14.36 -9.87 -9.92
N PRO A 136 14.39 -10.96 -10.70
CA PRO A 136 14.85 -12.27 -10.25
C PRO A 136 16.38 -12.34 -10.19
N ARG A 137 17.00 -11.47 -9.42
CA ARG A 137 18.45 -11.47 -9.19
C ARG A 137 18.77 -11.28 -7.70
N PHE A 138 19.85 -11.91 -7.27
CA PHE A 138 20.23 -11.94 -5.85
C PHE A 138 20.63 -10.55 -5.32
N ASP A 139 21.27 -9.74 -6.16
CA ASP A 139 21.75 -8.40 -5.87
C ASP A 139 20.79 -7.30 -6.37
N PHE A 140 19.49 -7.55 -6.29
CA PHE A 140 18.47 -6.57 -6.74
C PHE A 140 18.69 -5.20 -6.10
N ASP A 141 18.82 -4.19 -6.95
CA ASP A 141 18.84 -2.77 -6.57
C ASP A 141 17.76 -2.03 -7.38
N PRO A 142 16.81 -1.33 -6.74
CA PRO A 142 15.79 -0.55 -7.44
C PRO A 142 16.35 0.62 -8.26
N LYS A 143 17.62 0.98 -8.06
CA LYS A 143 18.32 2.01 -8.85
C LYS A 143 19.07 1.45 -10.06
N ASP A 144 19.16 0.12 -10.15
CA ASP A 144 19.84 -0.58 -11.24
C ASP A 144 18.94 -1.72 -11.74
N LEU A 145 17.99 -1.38 -12.60
CA LEU A 145 17.02 -2.31 -13.15
C LEU A 145 17.51 -2.91 -14.45
N ALA A 146 17.36 -4.22 -14.61
CA ALA A 146 17.59 -4.93 -15.87
C ALA A 146 16.39 -4.81 -16.84
N THR A 147 15.21 -4.48 -16.35
CA THR A 147 14.04 -4.21 -17.19
C THR A 147 14.25 -2.94 -18.00
N GLU A 148 14.16 -3.04 -19.32
CA GLU A 148 14.32 -1.94 -20.27
C GLU A 148 12.99 -1.46 -20.81
N ALA A 149 12.88 -0.14 -21.02
CA ALA A 149 11.79 0.48 -21.78
C ALA A 149 12.39 1.18 -23.00
N ARG A 150 12.09 0.70 -24.22
CA ARG A 150 12.57 1.26 -25.47
C ARG A 150 11.49 2.11 -26.14
N ASP A 151 11.79 3.38 -26.38
CA ASP A 151 10.88 4.27 -27.10
C ASP A 151 10.76 3.85 -28.59
N LYS A 152 9.53 3.70 -29.06
CA LYS A 152 9.16 3.34 -30.44
C LYS A 152 8.45 4.47 -31.17
N GLY A 153 8.55 5.70 -30.69
CA GLY A 153 7.93 6.86 -31.35
C GLY A 153 6.42 6.96 -31.12
N GLY A 154 5.98 6.96 -29.85
CA GLY A 154 4.58 7.07 -29.42
C GLY A 154 4.06 5.89 -28.60
N SER A 155 4.89 4.86 -28.43
CA SER A 155 4.70 3.73 -27.51
C SER A 155 6.03 3.29 -26.94
N TYR A 156 6.01 2.46 -25.90
CA TYR A 156 7.19 1.84 -25.33
C TYR A 156 7.14 0.32 -25.47
N GLU A 157 8.26 -0.28 -25.84
CA GLU A 157 8.46 -1.72 -25.76
C GLU A 157 9.18 -2.03 -24.45
N LEU A 158 8.52 -2.82 -23.58
CA LEU A 158 9.08 -3.25 -22.32
C LEU A 158 9.68 -4.64 -22.47
N SER A 159 10.90 -4.86 -21.95
CA SER A 159 11.59 -6.13 -21.92
C SER A 159 12.24 -6.35 -20.56
N GLY A 160 11.91 -7.46 -19.91
CA GLY A 160 12.42 -7.79 -18.59
C GLY A 160 11.54 -8.80 -17.88
N GLU A 161 11.90 -9.11 -16.65
CA GLU A 161 11.17 -10.03 -15.78
C GLU A 161 11.03 -9.42 -14.39
N LYS A 162 9.83 -9.55 -13.81
CA LYS A 162 9.53 -9.13 -12.44
C LYS A 162 9.01 -10.33 -11.66
N VAL A 163 9.37 -10.41 -10.37
CA VAL A 163 9.00 -11.52 -9.48
C VAL A 163 8.33 -10.99 -8.21
N TYR A 164 7.65 -11.88 -7.51
CA TYR A 164 6.95 -11.56 -6.24
C TYR A 164 5.96 -10.39 -6.36
N VAL A 165 5.27 -10.34 -7.50
CA VAL A 165 4.24 -9.32 -7.75
C VAL A 165 2.94 -9.78 -7.09
N PRO A 166 2.44 -9.07 -6.06
CA PRO A 166 1.17 -9.42 -5.44
C PRO A 166 0.04 -9.40 -6.47
N PHE A 167 -0.80 -10.43 -6.47
CA PHE A 167 -1.98 -10.54 -7.35
C PHE A 167 -1.69 -10.43 -8.86
N ALA A 168 -0.48 -10.80 -9.31
CA ALA A 168 -0.08 -10.69 -10.72
C ALA A 168 -1.03 -11.39 -11.71
N ASP A 169 -1.74 -12.43 -11.25
CA ASP A 169 -2.70 -13.22 -12.03
C ASP A 169 -4.04 -12.50 -12.25
N ARG A 170 -4.34 -11.46 -11.47
CA ARG A 170 -5.63 -10.76 -11.49
C ARG A 170 -5.52 -9.25 -11.24
N ALA A 171 -4.35 -8.66 -11.37
CA ALA A 171 -4.15 -7.24 -11.14
C ALA A 171 -4.97 -6.38 -12.11
N GLU A 172 -5.57 -5.29 -11.59
CA GLU A 172 -6.25 -4.28 -12.41
C GLU A 172 -5.25 -3.35 -13.11
N ALA A 173 -4.12 -3.05 -12.44
CA ALA A 173 -2.99 -2.28 -12.96
C ALA A 173 -1.74 -2.61 -12.17
#